data_ce6e97357aa86fff54b7284728f27081
#
_entry.id   ce6e97357aa86fff54b7284728f27081
#
_cell.length_a   1.000
_cell.length_b   1.000
_cell.length_c   1.000
_cell.angle_alpha   90.00
_cell.angle_beta   90.00
_cell.angle_gamma   90.00
#
_symmetry.space_group_name_H-M   'P 1'
#
loop_
_entity.id
_entity.type
_entity.pdbx_description
1 polymer ?
#
loop_
_entity_poly.entity_id
_entity_poly.type
_entity_poly.pdbx_seq_one_letter_code
_entity_poly.pdbx_strand_id
1 'polypeptide(L)'
;MSIISVRNLTFCYEGSFDNIFENVNFTIDTDWRLGFIGRNGRGKTTFLRLLMGDYAYEGSITASVHFDYFPFTVTNESLTAAEILLTVSGIAEYDFWRAERELGLLGVDESVLPRPFATLSNGEKTKLLLAALFLKENNFLLIDEPTNHLDLDGRRLVAKYLKSKRGFILVSHDRAFLDECIDHVLSINRSTIEVIHGNYSSWQREKTRRDDYERGENSRLTAEIANLRNAADRIASWSDKVEATKIGGGPCDRGAIGAKAAKMMRHAKAQESRLEREIEKREALMHDVEYDERLKLHPEPYFRQNLLLSKDLSIFYGDRCVANGISFTLNRGDRIALVGRNGCGKSSLLKLLIGQPIAHTGTLEIGSRLTVSYVPQDMSFLSGSADDFAAESEIDITLFKTILRKLDFKRTQFTKDMSEFSMGQKKKVLLARSLCQRANLYIWDEPLNYIDVISRLQIETLILEYKPTMLFVEHDEAFVNDIATKVCRISLNQ
;
A
#
# COMPACT_ATOMS: atom_id res chain seq x y z
N MET A 1 2.03 33.78 1.99
CA MET A 1 2.68 32.55 2.51
C MET A 1 2.31 32.44 3.96
N SER A 2 1.62 31.42 4.33
CA SER A 2 1.33 31.07 5.72
C SER A 2 1.91 29.69 6.03
N ILE A 3 2.14 29.44 7.31
CA ILE A 3 2.83 28.21 7.75
C ILE A 3 1.89 27.42 8.65
N ILE A 4 1.76 26.14 8.39
CA ILE A 4 1.16 25.15 9.29
C ILE A 4 2.31 24.59 10.14
N SER A 5 2.26 24.79 11.45
CA SER A 5 3.29 24.32 12.38
C SER A 5 2.71 23.25 13.30
N VAL A 6 3.35 22.09 13.30
CA VAL A 6 3.05 20.96 14.21
C VAL A 6 4.19 20.86 15.20
N ARG A 7 3.88 20.89 16.50
CA ARG A 7 4.87 20.83 17.59
C ARG A 7 4.46 19.81 18.64
N ASN A 8 5.39 18.92 18.95
CA ASN A 8 5.27 17.89 19.99
C ASN A 8 3.98 17.07 19.89
N LEU A 9 3.52 16.82 18.65
CA LEU A 9 2.29 16.08 18.40
C LEU A 9 2.45 14.63 18.87
N THR A 10 1.65 14.25 19.87
CA THR A 10 1.53 12.87 20.34
C THR A 10 0.06 12.49 20.32
N PHE A 11 -0.25 11.31 19.78
CA PHE A 11 -1.62 10.84 19.64
C PHE A 11 -1.71 9.31 19.77
N CYS A 12 -2.68 8.86 20.55
CA CYS A 12 -3.17 7.47 20.59
C CYS A 12 -4.70 7.45 20.59
N TYR A 13 -5.29 6.39 20.05
CA TYR A 13 -6.76 6.23 20.16
C TYR A 13 -7.17 5.83 21.57
N GLU A 14 -8.36 6.25 21.98
CA GLU A 14 -8.95 5.85 23.26
C GLU A 14 -9.00 4.31 23.37
N GLY A 15 -8.47 3.81 24.50
CA GLY A 15 -8.37 2.36 24.75
C GLY A 15 -7.19 1.65 24.08
N SER A 16 -6.31 2.38 23.38
CA SER A 16 -5.04 1.86 22.86
C SER A 16 -3.88 2.36 23.69
N PHE A 17 -2.90 1.49 23.94
CA PHE A 17 -1.63 1.86 24.57
C PHE A 17 -0.53 2.19 23.55
N ASP A 18 -0.80 1.97 22.26
CA ASP A 18 0.18 2.21 21.21
C ASP A 18 0.01 3.63 20.65
N ASN A 19 1.06 4.46 20.75
CA ASN A 19 1.11 5.76 20.13
C ASN A 19 1.17 5.62 18.60
N ILE A 20 0.29 6.34 17.90
CA ILE A 20 0.33 6.46 16.43
C ILE A 20 1.34 7.53 16.04
N PHE A 21 1.34 8.64 16.78
CA PHE A 21 2.34 9.71 16.67
C PHE A 21 3.00 9.92 18.02
N GLU A 22 4.30 10.18 18.00
CA GLU A 22 5.08 10.41 19.23
C GLU A 22 6.04 11.57 19.00
N ASN A 23 5.78 12.68 19.71
CA ASN A 23 6.61 13.89 19.73
C ASN A 23 6.99 14.40 18.32
N VAL A 24 6.01 14.41 17.39
CA VAL A 24 6.23 14.78 15.99
C VAL A 24 6.32 16.30 15.86
N ASN A 25 7.35 16.77 15.15
CA ASN A 25 7.63 18.18 14.92
C ASN A 25 7.98 18.43 13.45
N PHE A 26 7.22 19.28 12.76
CA PHE A 26 7.52 19.75 11.41
C PHE A 26 6.69 20.97 11.05
N THR A 27 7.05 21.59 9.92
CA THR A 27 6.35 22.75 9.36
C THR A 27 6.03 22.53 7.90
N ILE A 28 4.88 23.04 7.46
CA ILE A 28 4.38 22.98 6.08
C ILE A 28 4.09 24.41 5.63
N ASP A 29 4.53 24.76 4.42
CA ASP A 29 4.07 25.99 3.77
C ASP A 29 2.74 25.74 3.07
N THR A 30 1.80 26.69 3.21
CA THR A 30 0.46 26.55 2.62
C THR A 30 0.43 26.62 1.09
N ASP A 31 1.54 26.95 0.43
CA ASP A 31 1.65 26.93 -1.03
C ASP A 31 2.16 25.60 -1.59
N TRP A 32 2.61 24.69 -0.72
CA TRP A 32 3.18 23.41 -1.14
C TRP A 32 2.11 22.42 -1.60
N ARG A 33 2.51 21.55 -2.52
CA ARG A 33 1.75 20.40 -2.98
C ARG A 33 2.39 19.15 -2.39
N LEU A 34 1.85 18.73 -1.25
CA LEU A 34 2.44 17.63 -0.47
C LEU A 34 1.81 16.28 -0.84
N GLY A 35 2.66 15.30 -1.13
CA GLY A 35 2.25 13.89 -1.18
C GLY A 35 2.45 13.22 0.17
N PHE A 36 1.41 12.73 0.80
CA PHE A 36 1.51 12.05 2.08
C PHE A 36 1.67 10.54 1.90
N ILE A 37 2.86 10.03 2.15
CA ILE A 37 3.29 8.66 1.84
C ILE A 37 3.55 7.88 3.12
N GLY A 38 3.22 6.58 3.10
CA GLY A 38 3.45 5.67 4.22
C GLY A 38 2.61 4.40 4.09
N ARG A 39 2.94 3.36 4.85
CA ARG A 39 2.17 2.10 4.88
C ARG A 39 0.74 2.32 5.33
N ASN A 40 -0.16 1.42 4.94
CA ASN A 40 -1.54 1.41 5.43
C ASN A 40 -1.57 1.12 6.95
N GLY A 41 -2.47 1.83 7.67
CA GLY A 41 -2.57 1.69 9.12
C GLY A 41 -1.51 2.46 9.93
N ARG A 42 -0.65 3.28 9.29
CA ARG A 42 0.33 4.14 9.97
C ARG A 42 -0.22 5.50 10.38
N GLY A 43 -1.52 5.74 10.17
CA GLY A 43 -2.16 6.97 10.65
C GLY A 43 -2.25 8.10 9.64
N LYS A 44 -2.11 7.86 8.30
CA LYS A 44 -2.29 8.92 7.29
C LYS A 44 -3.63 9.64 7.44
N THR A 45 -4.74 8.91 7.35
CA THR A 45 -6.10 9.47 7.51
C THR A 45 -6.31 10.03 8.92
N THR A 46 -5.70 9.41 9.95
CA THR A 46 -5.73 9.93 11.32
C THR A 46 -5.09 11.30 11.42
N PHE A 47 -3.93 11.49 10.79
CA PHE A 47 -3.26 12.80 10.77
C PHE A 47 -4.10 13.87 10.05
N LEU A 48 -4.72 13.53 8.91
CA LEU A 48 -5.62 14.45 8.22
C LEU A 48 -6.80 14.87 9.11
N ARG A 49 -7.37 13.92 9.88
CA ARG A 49 -8.45 14.22 10.84
C ARG A 49 -7.98 15.03 12.05
N LEU A 50 -6.74 14.84 12.50
CA LEU A 50 -6.13 15.71 13.53
C LEU A 50 -6.00 17.16 13.04
N LEU A 51 -5.64 17.38 11.77
CA LEU A 51 -5.64 18.71 11.16
C LEU A 51 -7.05 19.32 11.11
N MET A 52 -8.09 18.49 10.88
CA MET A 52 -9.49 18.91 10.92
C MET A 52 -9.98 19.22 12.34
N GLY A 53 -9.27 18.78 13.38
CA GLY A 53 -9.69 18.93 14.78
C GLY A 53 -10.68 17.88 15.27
N ASP A 54 -10.82 16.74 14.55
CA ASP A 54 -11.76 15.67 14.88
C ASP A 54 -11.35 14.90 16.14
N TYR A 55 -10.09 14.95 16.54
CA TYR A 55 -9.54 14.21 17.69
C TYR A 55 -8.78 15.13 18.63
N ALA A 56 -8.86 14.84 19.92
CA ALA A 56 -8.01 15.46 20.94
C ALA A 56 -6.58 14.86 20.86
N TYR A 57 -5.55 15.68 21.00
CA TYR A 57 -4.14 15.28 20.93
C TYR A 57 -3.30 16.09 21.92
N GLU A 58 -2.10 15.59 22.23
CA GLU A 58 -1.08 16.33 22.97
C GLU A 58 -0.18 17.10 22.01
N GLY A 59 0.27 18.30 22.41
CA GLY A 59 1.08 19.19 21.59
C GLY A 59 0.28 20.34 21.00
N SER A 60 0.71 20.88 19.86
CA SER A 60 0.00 21.99 19.19
C SER A 60 0.10 21.92 17.68
N ILE A 61 -1.02 22.19 17.00
CA ILE A 61 -1.11 22.44 15.57
C ILE A 61 -1.59 23.87 15.39
N THR A 62 -0.80 24.70 14.71
CA THR A 62 -1.15 26.10 14.42
C THR A 62 -1.20 26.32 12.92
N ALA A 63 -2.31 26.87 12.45
CA ALA A 63 -2.55 27.18 11.04
C ALA A 63 -3.38 28.47 10.94
N SER A 64 -3.18 29.25 9.86
CA SER A 64 -3.98 30.42 9.54
C SER A 64 -4.96 30.17 8.38
N VAL A 65 -5.12 28.91 7.97
CA VAL A 65 -5.99 28.46 6.89
C VAL A 65 -7.06 27.52 7.45
N HIS A 66 -8.18 27.42 6.71
CA HIS A 66 -9.19 26.40 6.99
C HIS A 66 -8.81 25.11 6.28
N PHE A 67 -9.07 23.97 6.94
CA PHE A 67 -8.88 22.66 6.34
C PHE A 67 -10.21 22.12 5.82
N ASP A 68 -10.21 21.65 4.59
CA ASP A 68 -11.33 20.89 4.01
C ASP A 68 -10.83 19.51 3.57
N TYR A 69 -11.67 18.52 3.79
CA TYR A 69 -11.33 17.11 3.54
C TYR A 69 -12.09 16.59 2.31
N PHE A 70 -11.37 15.88 1.46
CA PHE A 70 -11.90 15.08 0.37
C PHE A 70 -11.59 13.60 0.64
N PRO A 71 -12.56 12.66 0.52
CA PRO A 71 -13.88 12.82 -0.06
C PRO A 71 -14.89 13.53 0.86
N PHE A 72 -15.60 14.51 0.29
CA PHE A 72 -16.65 15.23 1.00
C PHE A 72 -17.96 14.45 0.96
N THR A 73 -18.60 14.27 2.12
CA THR A 73 -19.86 13.56 2.21
C THR A 73 -21.02 14.51 1.91
N VAL A 74 -21.71 14.25 0.80
CA VAL A 74 -22.90 14.99 0.42
C VAL A 74 -24.09 14.46 1.21
N THR A 75 -24.77 15.33 1.96
CA THR A 75 -25.91 14.94 2.81
C THR A 75 -27.20 14.68 2.03
N ASN A 76 -27.39 15.34 0.89
CA ASN A 76 -28.58 15.18 0.05
C ASN A 76 -28.16 14.94 -1.42
N GLU A 77 -28.10 13.68 -1.80
CA GLU A 77 -27.71 13.30 -3.18
C GLU A 77 -28.83 13.48 -4.22
N SER A 78 -30.04 13.90 -3.81
CA SER A 78 -31.13 14.18 -4.74
C SER A 78 -31.01 15.55 -5.42
N LEU A 79 -30.19 16.44 -4.87
CA LEU A 79 -29.88 17.74 -5.46
C LEU A 79 -29.12 17.56 -6.78
N THR A 80 -29.25 18.56 -7.66
CA THR A 80 -28.51 18.60 -8.91
C THR A 80 -27.00 18.82 -8.66
N ALA A 81 -26.17 18.41 -9.61
CA ALA A 81 -24.73 18.65 -9.54
C ALA A 81 -24.39 20.14 -9.38
N ALA A 82 -25.14 21.03 -10.03
CA ALA A 82 -24.96 22.48 -9.90
C ALA A 82 -25.28 22.98 -8.48
N GLU A 83 -26.39 22.55 -7.88
CA GLU A 83 -26.77 22.93 -6.51
C GLU A 83 -25.75 22.45 -5.48
N ILE A 84 -25.22 21.21 -5.61
CA ILE A 84 -24.20 20.69 -4.74
C ILE A 84 -22.91 21.49 -4.90
N LEU A 85 -22.51 21.82 -6.13
CA LEU A 85 -21.32 22.62 -6.41
C LEU A 85 -21.40 23.98 -5.74
N LEU A 86 -22.54 24.70 -5.86
CA LEU A 86 -22.77 25.97 -5.18
C LEU A 86 -22.73 25.82 -3.65
N THR A 87 -23.40 24.79 -3.13
CA THR A 87 -23.51 24.56 -1.67
C THR A 87 -22.13 24.25 -1.07
N VAL A 88 -21.33 23.39 -1.74
CA VAL A 88 -20.03 22.96 -1.23
C VAL A 88 -18.98 24.07 -1.40
N SER A 89 -18.96 24.74 -2.54
CA SER A 89 -17.97 25.81 -2.82
C SER A 89 -18.27 27.12 -2.08
N GLY A 90 -19.55 27.39 -1.77
CA GLY A 90 -19.99 28.64 -1.16
C GLY A 90 -19.88 29.85 -2.08
N ILE A 91 -19.65 29.67 -3.39
CA ILE A 91 -19.61 30.76 -4.36
C ILE A 91 -21.03 31.29 -4.63
N ALA A 92 -21.13 32.58 -4.96
CA ALA A 92 -22.39 33.18 -5.36
C ALA A 92 -22.80 32.75 -6.78
N GLU A 93 -24.12 32.72 -7.06
CA GLU A 93 -24.63 32.30 -8.37
C GLU A 93 -24.03 33.11 -9.55
N TYR A 94 -23.76 34.39 -9.36
CA TYR A 94 -23.15 35.24 -10.40
C TYR A 94 -21.68 34.88 -10.72
N ASP A 95 -21.02 34.12 -9.82
CA ASP A 95 -19.66 33.59 -9.99
C ASP A 95 -19.62 32.15 -10.51
N PHE A 96 -20.78 31.59 -10.89
CA PHE A 96 -20.88 30.20 -11.33
C PHE A 96 -19.97 29.85 -12.52
N TRP A 97 -19.66 30.82 -13.37
CA TRP A 97 -18.70 30.67 -14.46
C TRP A 97 -17.32 30.20 -14.00
N ARG A 98 -16.93 30.50 -12.74
CA ARG A 98 -15.68 30.00 -12.14
C ARG A 98 -15.77 28.48 -11.97
N ALA A 99 -16.91 27.95 -11.58
CA ALA A 99 -17.16 26.53 -11.43
C ALA A 99 -17.16 25.79 -12.77
N GLU A 100 -17.81 26.36 -13.79
CA GLU A 100 -17.81 25.83 -15.16
C GLU A 100 -16.38 25.75 -15.71
N ARG A 101 -15.57 26.78 -15.48
CA ARG A 101 -14.15 26.75 -15.84
C ARG A 101 -13.36 25.63 -15.15
N GLU A 102 -13.56 25.43 -13.84
CA GLU A 102 -12.88 24.36 -13.10
C GLU A 102 -13.32 22.97 -13.58
N LEU A 103 -14.61 22.79 -13.85
CA LEU A 103 -15.16 21.56 -14.42
C LEU A 103 -14.62 21.30 -15.83
N GLY A 104 -14.51 22.33 -16.67
CA GLY A 104 -13.88 22.24 -17.98
C GLY A 104 -12.43 21.76 -17.92
N LEU A 105 -11.64 22.24 -16.95
CA LEU A 105 -10.26 21.76 -16.70
C LEU A 105 -10.22 20.29 -16.29
N LEU A 106 -11.27 19.80 -15.63
CA LEU A 106 -11.45 18.39 -15.22
C LEU A 106 -12.15 17.54 -16.29
N GLY A 107 -12.48 18.12 -17.46
CA GLY A 107 -13.17 17.45 -18.57
C GLY A 107 -14.53 16.89 -18.16
N VAL A 108 -15.27 17.64 -17.35
CA VAL A 108 -16.67 17.35 -17.02
C VAL A 108 -17.53 18.15 -17.97
N ASP A 109 -18.43 17.45 -18.69
CA ASP A 109 -19.35 18.08 -19.63
C ASP A 109 -20.44 18.86 -18.90
N GLU A 110 -20.86 20.00 -19.44
CA GLU A 110 -21.90 20.84 -18.86
C GLU A 110 -23.25 20.12 -18.71
N SER A 111 -23.52 19.10 -19.53
CA SER A 111 -24.71 18.25 -19.41
C SER A 111 -24.84 17.50 -18.08
N VAL A 112 -23.76 17.43 -17.32
CA VAL A 112 -23.72 16.83 -15.98
C VAL A 112 -24.40 17.72 -14.93
N LEU A 113 -24.31 19.03 -15.08
CA LEU A 113 -24.78 20.03 -14.11
C LEU A 113 -26.27 19.93 -13.73
N PRO A 114 -27.22 19.73 -14.67
CA PRO A 114 -28.63 19.59 -14.34
C PRO A 114 -29.02 18.21 -13.78
N ARG A 115 -28.12 17.23 -13.82
CA ARG A 115 -28.40 15.86 -13.38
C ARG A 115 -28.37 15.76 -11.85
N PRO A 116 -29.28 14.94 -11.23
CA PRO A 116 -29.17 14.59 -9.82
C PRO A 116 -27.84 13.95 -9.49
N PHE A 117 -27.19 14.36 -8.40
CA PHE A 117 -25.87 13.87 -8.01
C PHE A 117 -25.82 12.35 -7.83
N ALA A 118 -26.91 11.74 -7.33
CA ALA A 118 -27.01 10.28 -7.21
C ALA A 118 -26.81 9.53 -8.54
N THR A 119 -27.16 10.17 -9.68
CA THR A 119 -27.08 9.56 -11.02
C THR A 119 -25.69 9.68 -11.67
N LEU A 120 -24.79 10.45 -11.07
CA LEU A 120 -23.45 10.64 -11.58
C LEU A 120 -22.59 9.40 -11.35
N SER A 121 -21.68 9.13 -12.29
CA SER A 121 -20.64 8.14 -12.07
C SER A 121 -19.70 8.59 -10.93
N ASN A 122 -19.07 7.64 -10.25
CA ASN A 122 -18.12 7.95 -9.17
C ASN A 122 -16.96 8.86 -9.65
N GLY A 123 -16.54 8.73 -10.91
CA GLY A 123 -15.53 9.61 -11.50
C GLY A 123 -16.03 11.05 -11.70
N GLU A 124 -17.27 11.23 -12.15
CA GLU A 124 -17.90 12.57 -12.26
C GLU A 124 -18.09 13.18 -10.86
N LYS A 125 -18.58 12.42 -9.87
CA LYS A 125 -18.70 12.85 -8.47
C LYS A 125 -17.37 13.33 -7.91
N THR A 126 -16.30 12.57 -8.12
CA THR A 126 -14.94 12.91 -7.67
C THR A 126 -14.47 14.25 -8.28
N LYS A 127 -14.60 14.41 -9.58
CA LYS A 127 -14.19 15.63 -10.29
C LYS A 127 -14.99 16.85 -9.86
N LEU A 128 -16.30 16.70 -9.72
CA LEU A 128 -17.20 17.78 -9.29
C LEU A 128 -16.88 18.26 -7.87
N LEU A 129 -16.69 17.34 -6.93
CA LEU A 129 -16.34 17.67 -5.55
C LEU A 129 -14.94 18.30 -5.43
N LEU A 130 -13.96 17.82 -6.19
CA LEU A 130 -12.64 18.46 -6.25
C LEU A 130 -12.73 19.90 -6.76
N ALA A 131 -13.48 20.14 -7.85
CA ALA A 131 -13.70 21.50 -8.37
C ALA A 131 -14.35 22.41 -7.31
N ALA A 132 -15.40 21.91 -6.63
CA ALA A 132 -16.11 22.65 -5.60
C ALA A 132 -15.20 23.05 -4.42
N LEU A 133 -14.36 22.13 -3.95
CA LEU A 133 -13.45 22.37 -2.82
C LEU A 133 -12.33 23.36 -3.19
N PHE A 134 -11.78 23.32 -4.41
CA PHE A 134 -10.75 24.27 -4.85
C PHE A 134 -11.29 25.69 -5.14
N LEU A 135 -12.60 25.87 -5.20
CA LEU A 135 -13.22 27.19 -5.33
C LEU A 135 -13.36 27.93 -4.00
N LYS A 136 -13.25 27.25 -2.86
CA LYS A 136 -13.28 27.88 -1.54
C LYS A 136 -12.07 28.78 -1.34
N GLU A 137 -12.29 29.91 -0.70
CA GLU A 137 -11.22 30.87 -0.39
C GLU A 137 -10.55 30.55 0.95
N ASN A 138 -9.26 30.87 1.07
CA ASN A 138 -8.43 30.66 2.27
C ASN A 138 -8.45 29.21 2.80
N ASN A 139 -8.45 28.27 1.87
CA ASN A 139 -8.59 26.85 2.15
C ASN A 139 -7.31 26.06 1.85
N PHE A 140 -7.02 25.08 2.69
CA PHE A 140 -5.95 24.10 2.48
C PHE A 140 -6.58 22.71 2.41
N LEU A 141 -6.48 22.07 1.24
CA LEU A 141 -7.19 20.82 0.96
C LEU A 141 -6.44 19.60 1.47
N LEU A 142 -7.17 18.72 2.13
CA LEU A 142 -6.75 17.40 2.56
C LEU A 142 -7.42 16.36 1.65
N ILE A 143 -6.67 15.85 0.67
CA ILE A 143 -7.21 14.98 -0.39
C ILE A 143 -6.78 13.54 -0.10
N ASP A 144 -7.74 12.67 0.23
CA ASP A 144 -7.49 11.27 0.55
C ASP A 144 -8.02 10.36 -0.57
N GLU A 145 -7.10 9.69 -1.29
CA GLU A 145 -7.34 8.71 -2.35
C GLU A 145 -8.32 9.14 -3.47
N PRO A 146 -8.09 10.26 -4.16
CA PRO A 146 -9.00 10.72 -5.22
C PRO A 146 -8.99 9.82 -6.46
N THR A 147 -8.01 8.92 -6.59
CA THR A 147 -7.81 8.06 -7.75
C THR A 147 -8.61 6.77 -7.75
N ASN A 148 -9.25 6.40 -6.64
CA ASN A 148 -9.89 5.09 -6.46
C ASN A 148 -11.04 4.79 -7.44
N HIS A 149 -11.69 5.81 -8.01
CA HIS A 149 -12.84 5.66 -8.92
C HIS A 149 -12.56 6.21 -10.32
N LEU A 150 -11.31 6.60 -10.59
CA LEU A 150 -10.92 7.16 -11.87
C LEU A 150 -10.27 6.10 -12.75
N ASP A 151 -10.66 6.08 -14.03
CA ASP A 151 -9.93 5.37 -15.05
C ASP A 151 -8.62 6.08 -15.41
N LEU A 152 -7.81 5.48 -16.27
CA LEU A 152 -6.49 5.99 -16.62
C LEU A 152 -6.52 7.44 -17.15
N ASP A 153 -7.49 7.72 -18.03
CA ASP A 153 -7.64 9.08 -18.62
C ASP A 153 -8.12 10.09 -17.57
N GLY A 154 -9.04 9.66 -16.68
CA GLY A 154 -9.49 10.46 -15.55
C GLY A 154 -8.37 10.79 -14.58
N ARG A 155 -7.49 9.84 -14.27
CA ARG A 155 -6.32 10.05 -13.40
C ARG A 155 -5.35 11.07 -13.99
N ARG A 156 -5.00 10.94 -15.28
CA ARG A 156 -4.13 11.92 -15.98
C ARG A 156 -4.70 13.33 -15.96
N LEU A 157 -6.02 13.45 -16.18
CA LEU A 157 -6.68 14.73 -16.20
C LEU A 157 -6.70 15.39 -14.81
N VAL A 158 -7.02 14.62 -13.75
CA VAL A 158 -6.99 15.12 -12.37
C VAL A 158 -5.55 15.42 -11.93
N ALA A 159 -4.54 14.64 -12.36
CA ALA A 159 -3.15 14.94 -12.11
C ALA A 159 -2.74 16.30 -12.68
N LYS A 160 -3.05 16.53 -13.95
CA LYS A 160 -2.80 17.81 -14.62
C LYS A 160 -3.52 18.98 -13.94
N TYR A 161 -4.75 18.75 -13.47
CA TYR A 161 -5.52 19.73 -12.72
C TYR A 161 -4.84 20.07 -11.39
N LEU A 162 -4.51 19.08 -10.56
CA LEU A 162 -3.84 19.28 -9.27
C LEU A 162 -2.47 19.94 -9.43
N LYS A 163 -1.72 19.63 -10.49
CA LYS A 163 -0.45 20.29 -10.81
C LYS A 163 -0.59 21.80 -10.98
N SER A 164 -1.75 22.26 -11.45
CA SER A 164 -2.06 23.70 -11.61
C SER A 164 -2.48 24.38 -10.31
N LYS A 165 -2.78 23.60 -9.26
CA LYS A 165 -3.23 24.08 -7.94
C LYS A 165 -2.09 24.16 -6.95
N ARG A 166 -2.35 24.80 -5.80
CA ARG A 166 -1.43 24.91 -4.67
C ARG A 166 -2.19 24.70 -3.37
N GLY A 167 -1.45 24.43 -2.31
CA GLY A 167 -2.00 24.37 -0.97
C GLY A 167 -2.85 23.11 -0.71
N PHE A 168 -2.23 21.92 -0.79
CA PHE A 168 -2.92 20.69 -0.43
C PHE A 168 -1.97 19.60 0.07
N ILE A 169 -2.53 18.68 0.84
CA ILE A 169 -1.95 17.37 1.14
C ILE A 169 -2.72 16.32 0.35
N LEU A 170 -2.00 15.52 -0.41
CA LEU A 170 -2.53 14.44 -1.24
C LEU A 170 -2.07 13.08 -0.69
N VAL A 171 -3.01 12.26 -0.25
CA VAL A 171 -2.78 10.84 -0.01
C VAL A 171 -3.16 10.08 -1.27
N SER A 172 -2.24 9.37 -1.85
CA SER A 172 -2.50 8.48 -2.98
C SER A 172 -1.50 7.33 -3.00
N HIS A 173 -1.94 6.20 -3.52
CA HIS A 173 -1.12 5.02 -3.75
C HIS A 173 -0.66 4.89 -5.21
N ASP A 174 -1.05 5.81 -6.08
CA ASP A 174 -0.65 5.88 -7.48
C ASP A 174 0.64 6.72 -7.62
N ARG A 175 1.75 6.05 -7.97
CA ARG A 175 3.08 6.67 -8.06
C ARG A 175 3.19 7.68 -9.20
N ALA A 176 2.66 7.34 -10.38
CA ALA A 176 2.70 8.21 -11.54
C ALA A 176 1.87 9.47 -11.27
N PHE A 177 0.71 9.31 -10.63
CA PHE A 177 -0.14 10.41 -10.21
C PHE A 177 0.55 11.33 -9.20
N LEU A 178 1.21 10.77 -8.17
CA LEU A 178 1.98 11.55 -7.20
C LEU A 178 3.13 12.31 -7.88
N ASP A 179 3.90 11.64 -8.74
CA ASP A 179 5.05 12.27 -9.42
C ASP A 179 4.66 13.47 -10.26
N GLU A 180 3.47 13.47 -10.84
CA GLU A 180 2.97 14.57 -11.64
C GLU A 180 2.45 15.75 -10.81
N CYS A 181 1.84 15.47 -9.64
CA CYS A 181 1.09 16.44 -8.86
C CYS A 181 1.90 17.19 -7.81
N ILE A 182 2.85 16.52 -7.15
CA ILE A 182 3.48 16.99 -5.91
C ILE A 182 4.86 17.60 -6.13
N ASP A 183 5.28 18.47 -5.20
CA ASP A 183 6.61 19.06 -5.14
C ASP A 183 7.31 18.81 -3.79
N HIS A 184 6.58 18.31 -2.79
CA HIS A 184 7.10 17.90 -1.49
C HIS A 184 6.47 16.57 -1.07
N VAL A 185 7.23 15.77 -0.32
CA VAL A 185 6.77 14.50 0.26
C VAL A 185 6.73 14.61 1.77
N LEU A 186 5.57 14.32 2.33
CA LEU A 186 5.36 14.09 3.75
C LEU A 186 5.42 12.57 3.97
N SER A 187 6.50 12.07 4.52
CA SER A 187 6.72 10.63 4.74
C SER A 187 6.46 10.26 6.19
N ILE A 188 5.54 9.32 6.41
CA ILE A 188 5.33 8.76 7.74
C ILE A 188 6.11 7.44 7.86
N ASN A 189 7.07 7.44 8.77
CA ASN A 189 7.74 6.25 9.26
C ASN A 189 6.94 5.70 10.46
N ARG A 190 7.45 4.78 11.26
CA ARG A 190 6.68 4.13 12.34
C ARG A 190 5.85 5.09 13.20
N SER A 191 6.46 6.14 13.74
CA SER A 191 5.81 7.14 14.60
C SER A 191 6.24 8.58 14.29
N THR A 192 7.16 8.78 13.36
CA THR A 192 7.71 10.08 12.98
C THR A 192 7.27 10.48 11.58
N ILE A 193 7.18 11.78 11.35
CA ILE A 193 6.84 12.37 10.05
C ILE A 193 8.02 13.23 9.60
N GLU A 194 8.47 13.02 8.36
CA GLU A 194 9.53 13.79 7.72
C GLU A 194 8.98 14.51 6.48
N VAL A 195 9.43 15.75 6.27
CA VAL A 195 9.12 16.54 5.06
C VAL A 195 10.36 16.58 4.17
N ILE A 196 10.21 16.14 2.94
CA ILE A 196 11.30 16.06 1.96
C ILE A 196 10.89 16.84 0.71
N HIS A 197 11.78 17.69 0.21
CA HIS A 197 11.58 18.39 -1.05
C HIS A 197 11.76 17.47 -2.25
N GLY A 198 10.85 17.50 -3.18
CA GLY A 198 10.86 16.72 -4.40
C GLY A 198 9.60 15.91 -4.63
N ASN A 199 9.54 15.18 -5.75
CA ASN A 199 8.45 14.31 -6.11
C ASN A 199 8.63 12.90 -5.52
N TYR A 200 7.67 12.00 -5.77
CA TYR A 200 7.69 10.63 -5.28
C TYR A 200 8.95 9.86 -5.74
N SER A 201 9.33 9.96 -7.00
CA SER A 201 10.50 9.27 -7.55
C SER A 201 11.83 9.72 -6.93
N SER A 202 11.97 11.01 -6.59
CA SER A 202 13.15 11.51 -5.89
C SER A 202 13.20 11.02 -4.45
N TRP A 203 12.07 11.04 -3.74
CA TRP A 203 11.94 10.48 -2.41
C TRP A 203 12.26 8.97 -2.38
N GLN A 204 11.73 8.20 -3.33
CA GLN A 204 11.97 6.76 -3.41
C GLN A 204 13.45 6.43 -3.62
N ARG A 205 14.12 7.17 -4.51
CA ARG A 205 15.58 6.99 -4.74
C ARG A 205 16.38 7.28 -3.48
N GLU A 206 16.04 8.35 -2.78
CA GLU A 206 16.73 8.71 -1.54
C GLU A 206 16.46 7.69 -0.43
N LYS A 207 15.20 7.25 -0.27
CA LYS A 207 14.84 6.19 0.66
C LYS A 207 15.58 4.89 0.36
N THR A 208 15.62 4.45 -0.90
CA THR A 208 16.34 3.21 -1.29
C THR A 208 17.82 3.31 -0.95
N ARG A 209 18.47 4.45 -1.22
CA ARG A 209 19.88 4.66 -0.87
C ARG A 209 20.12 4.62 0.65
N ARG A 210 19.22 5.22 1.43
CA ARG A 210 19.28 5.20 2.90
C ARG A 210 19.09 3.77 3.41
N ASP A 211 18.07 3.07 2.95
CA ASP A 211 17.77 1.69 3.33
C ASP A 211 18.94 0.74 2.99
N ASP A 212 19.57 0.90 1.82
CA ASP A 212 20.72 0.09 1.40
C ASP A 212 21.94 0.38 2.28
N TYR A 213 22.19 1.62 2.61
CA TYR A 213 23.27 2.02 3.54
C TYR A 213 23.05 1.42 4.93
N GLU A 214 21.86 1.62 5.50
CA GLU A 214 21.49 1.12 6.82
C GLU A 214 21.50 -0.42 6.89
N ARG A 215 21.08 -1.10 5.82
CA ARG A 215 21.20 -2.57 5.70
C ARG A 215 22.66 -3.01 5.68
N GLY A 216 23.52 -2.29 4.97
CA GLY A 216 24.96 -2.53 4.95
C GLY A 216 25.57 -2.40 6.35
N GLU A 217 25.25 -1.32 7.06
CA GLU A 217 25.69 -1.09 8.44
C GLU A 217 25.15 -2.16 9.40
N ASN A 218 23.86 -2.49 9.34
CA ASN A 218 23.26 -3.54 10.15
C ASN A 218 23.89 -4.91 9.90
N SER A 219 24.21 -5.24 8.66
CA SER A 219 24.91 -6.48 8.32
C SER A 219 26.31 -6.53 8.93
N ARG A 220 27.03 -5.42 8.88
CA ARG A 220 28.35 -5.29 9.52
C ARG A 220 28.25 -5.41 11.04
N LEU A 221 27.33 -4.67 11.68
CA LEU A 221 27.09 -4.73 13.11
C LEU A 221 26.69 -6.14 13.57
N THR A 222 25.83 -6.82 12.80
CA THR A 222 25.42 -8.20 13.08
C THR A 222 26.62 -9.16 13.05
N ALA A 223 27.53 -9.02 12.08
CA ALA A 223 28.76 -9.81 12.02
C ALA A 223 29.71 -9.50 13.19
N GLU A 224 29.84 -8.25 13.57
CA GLU A 224 30.63 -7.82 14.74
C GLU A 224 30.05 -8.38 16.05
N ILE A 225 28.72 -8.30 16.24
CA ILE A 225 28.02 -8.86 17.39
C ILE A 225 28.20 -10.38 17.46
N ALA A 226 28.07 -11.09 16.32
CA ALA A 226 28.33 -12.54 16.27
C ALA A 226 29.77 -12.90 16.66
N ASN A 227 30.76 -12.10 16.23
CA ASN A 227 32.16 -12.31 16.61
C ASN A 227 32.37 -12.07 18.13
N LEU A 228 31.75 -11.05 18.69
CA LEU A 228 31.82 -10.74 20.12
C LEU A 228 31.15 -11.83 20.97
N ARG A 229 29.96 -12.33 20.54
CA ARG A 229 29.28 -13.46 21.17
C ARG A 229 30.14 -14.73 21.16
N ASN A 230 30.72 -15.08 20.01
CA ASN A 230 31.63 -16.20 19.91
C ASN A 230 32.86 -16.04 20.80
N ALA A 231 33.38 -14.82 21.00
CA ALA A 231 34.48 -14.55 21.92
C ALA A 231 34.03 -14.71 23.37
N ALA A 232 32.85 -14.22 23.75
CA ALA A 232 32.27 -14.41 25.08
C ALA A 232 32.05 -15.90 25.39
N ASP A 233 31.49 -16.68 24.48
CA ASP A 233 31.28 -18.13 24.61
C ASP A 233 32.59 -18.88 24.80
N ARG A 234 33.66 -18.50 24.11
CA ARG A 234 35.00 -19.08 24.32
C ARG A 234 35.55 -18.78 25.71
N ILE A 235 35.34 -17.57 26.21
CA ILE A 235 35.78 -17.16 27.57
C ILE A 235 34.98 -17.95 28.61
N ALA A 236 33.65 -18.06 28.46
CA ALA A 236 32.75 -18.82 29.31
C ALA A 236 33.18 -20.32 29.34
N SER A 237 33.37 -20.95 28.18
CA SER A 237 33.79 -22.35 28.07
C SER A 237 35.17 -22.61 28.65
N TRP A 238 36.08 -21.62 28.59
CA TRP A 238 37.39 -21.70 29.20
C TRP A 238 37.29 -21.57 30.73
N SER A 239 36.42 -20.71 31.23
CA SER A 239 36.10 -20.56 32.67
C SER A 239 35.59 -21.88 33.24
N ASP A 240 34.65 -22.56 32.57
CA ASP A 240 34.08 -23.83 32.96
C ASP A 240 35.13 -24.96 33.02
N LYS A 241 36.07 -25.01 32.04
CA LYS A 241 37.18 -25.96 32.02
C LYS A 241 38.13 -25.73 33.18
N VAL A 242 38.40 -24.46 33.55
CA VAL A 242 39.24 -24.12 34.71
C VAL A 242 38.54 -24.52 36.03
N GLU A 243 37.23 -24.43 36.09
CA GLU A 243 36.46 -24.89 37.26
C GLU A 243 36.45 -26.42 37.38
N ALA A 244 36.32 -27.13 36.28
CA ALA A 244 36.38 -28.59 36.24
C ALA A 244 37.74 -29.13 36.70
N THR A 245 38.85 -28.42 36.46
CA THR A 245 40.19 -28.84 36.93
C THR A 245 40.39 -28.72 38.44
N LYS A 246 39.45 -28.09 39.20
CA LYS A 246 39.46 -28.09 40.67
C LYS A 246 39.12 -29.47 41.30
N ILE A 247 38.53 -30.40 40.57
CA ILE A 247 37.92 -31.62 41.07
C ILE A 247 38.84 -32.86 40.84
N GLY A 248 40.05 -32.73 40.30
CA GLY A 248 40.88 -33.90 39.96
C GLY A 248 42.37 -33.67 40.10
N GLY A 249 42.94 -33.82 41.25
CA GLY A 249 44.37 -33.82 41.37
C GLY A 249 44.86 -33.97 42.82
N GLY A 250 45.80 -34.88 43.05
CA GLY A 250 46.37 -35.31 44.30
C GLY A 250 46.87 -34.21 45.27
N PRO A 251 47.62 -34.53 46.29
CA PRO A 251 47.94 -33.65 47.45
C PRO A 251 48.90 -32.55 47.04
N CYS A 252 48.42 -31.51 46.43
CA CYS A 252 49.10 -30.22 46.19
C CYS A 252 48.33 -29.09 46.83
N ASP A 253 49.04 -28.05 47.26
CA ASP A 253 48.57 -26.89 47.98
C ASP A 253 47.26 -26.28 47.39
N ARG A 254 46.14 -26.80 47.93
CA ARG A 254 44.77 -26.41 47.49
C ARG A 254 44.47 -24.93 47.68
N GLY A 255 45.20 -24.24 48.56
CA GLY A 255 44.99 -22.84 48.83
C GLY A 255 45.53 -21.93 47.72
N ALA A 256 46.73 -22.21 47.21
CA ALA A 256 47.36 -21.45 46.13
C ALA A 256 46.67 -21.63 44.79
N ILE A 257 46.24 -22.91 44.49
CA ILE A 257 45.48 -23.22 43.28
C ILE A 257 44.10 -22.60 43.29
N GLY A 258 43.40 -22.62 44.44
CA GLY A 258 42.10 -21.98 44.64
C GLY A 258 42.16 -20.46 44.47
N ALA A 259 43.18 -19.78 44.99
CA ALA A 259 43.38 -18.34 44.84
C ALA A 259 43.65 -17.94 43.36
N LYS A 260 44.48 -18.76 42.67
CA LYS A 260 44.79 -18.54 41.25
C LYS A 260 43.58 -18.74 40.35
N ALA A 261 42.78 -19.77 40.61
CA ALA A 261 41.52 -20.04 39.88
C ALA A 261 40.48 -18.95 40.15
N ALA A 262 40.34 -18.47 41.39
CA ALA A 262 39.42 -17.34 41.73
C ALA A 262 39.83 -16.04 41.05
N LYS A 263 41.13 -15.77 40.94
CA LYS A 263 41.64 -14.58 40.21
C LYS A 263 41.36 -14.70 38.70
N MET A 264 41.54 -15.89 38.11
CA MET A 264 41.21 -16.15 36.71
C MET A 264 39.72 -16.04 36.42
N MET A 265 38.86 -16.58 37.29
CA MET A 265 37.38 -16.41 37.16
C MET A 265 36.96 -14.96 37.26
N ARG A 266 37.53 -14.19 38.18
CA ARG A 266 37.22 -12.72 38.25
C ARG A 266 37.62 -12.02 36.96
N HIS A 267 38.77 -12.38 36.38
CA HIS A 267 39.21 -11.84 35.09
C HIS A 267 38.30 -12.23 33.94
N ALA A 268 37.89 -13.50 33.83
CA ALA A 268 36.97 -13.99 32.83
C ALA A 268 35.60 -13.30 32.94
N LYS A 269 35.03 -13.19 34.15
CA LYS A 269 33.76 -12.52 34.39
C LYS A 269 33.80 -11.02 34.07
N ALA A 270 34.93 -10.37 34.36
CA ALA A 270 35.12 -8.97 34.01
C ALA A 270 35.23 -8.75 32.49
N GLN A 271 35.86 -9.68 31.75
CA GLN A 271 35.93 -9.63 30.29
C GLN A 271 34.58 -9.95 29.64
N GLU A 272 33.83 -10.92 30.15
CA GLU A 272 32.49 -11.26 29.73
C GLU A 272 31.55 -10.05 29.88
N SER A 273 31.51 -9.42 31.06
CA SER A 273 30.71 -8.20 31.30
C SER A 273 31.13 -7.03 30.42
N ARG A 274 32.40 -6.94 30.02
CA ARG A 274 32.87 -5.91 29.07
C ARG A 274 32.38 -6.20 27.66
N LEU A 275 32.42 -7.47 27.23
CA LEU A 275 31.92 -7.88 25.92
C LEU A 275 30.42 -7.73 25.81
N GLU A 276 29.66 -8.07 26.87
CA GLU A 276 28.21 -7.86 26.94
C GLU A 276 27.85 -6.37 26.74
N ARG A 277 28.50 -5.47 27.46
CA ARG A 277 28.31 -4.02 27.30
C ARG A 277 28.66 -3.53 25.88
N GLU A 278 29.64 -4.14 25.24
CA GLU A 278 30.04 -3.81 23.88
C GLU A 278 29.02 -4.33 22.86
N ILE A 279 28.40 -5.51 23.13
CA ILE A 279 27.29 -6.06 22.35
C ILE A 279 26.06 -5.14 22.49
N GLU A 280 25.67 -4.78 23.71
CA GLU A 280 24.55 -3.86 23.97
C GLU A 280 24.72 -2.52 23.23
N LYS A 281 25.94 -1.97 23.26
CA LYS A 281 26.23 -0.71 22.51
C LYS A 281 26.06 -0.88 21.01
N ARG A 282 26.48 -2.02 20.43
CA ARG A 282 26.33 -2.27 19.00
C ARG A 282 24.89 -2.60 18.61
N GLU A 283 24.17 -3.29 19.48
CA GLU A 283 22.74 -3.51 19.30
C GLU A 283 21.95 -2.18 19.33
N ALA A 284 22.33 -1.26 20.20
CA ALA A 284 21.74 0.10 20.26
C ALA A 284 22.07 0.97 19.03
N LEU A 285 23.12 0.66 18.27
CA LEU A 285 23.47 1.33 17.02
C LEU A 285 22.78 0.72 15.79
N MET A 286 22.13 -0.43 15.93
CA MET A 286 21.42 -1.04 14.82
C MET A 286 20.24 -0.15 14.39
N HIS A 287 20.20 0.17 13.12
CA HIS A 287 19.10 0.91 12.52
C HIS A 287 17.86 0.03 12.42
N ASP A 288 16.71 0.62 12.73
CA ASP A 288 15.42 -0.05 12.62
C ASP A 288 14.92 0.04 11.16
N VAL A 289 15.60 -0.70 10.30
CA VAL A 289 15.23 -0.77 8.87
C VAL A 289 13.96 -1.61 8.73
N GLU A 290 12.96 -1.08 8.05
CA GLU A 290 11.80 -1.87 7.66
C GLU A 290 12.26 -2.93 6.64
N TYR A 291 12.38 -4.18 7.10
CA TYR A 291 12.70 -5.29 6.20
C TYR A 291 11.47 -5.61 5.35
N ASP A 292 11.58 -5.38 4.06
CA ASP A 292 10.64 -5.95 3.10
C ASP A 292 10.95 -7.43 2.96
N GLU A 293 10.26 -8.25 3.75
CA GLU A 293 10.38 -9.70 3.62
C GLU A 293 9.88 -10.14 2.24
N ARG A 294 10.74 -10.86 1.50
CA ARG A 294 10.40 -11.35 0.15
C ARG A 294 9.17 -12.25 0.19
N LEU A 295 8.21 -11.93 -0.64
CA LEU A 295 7.07 -12.78 -0.93
C LEU A 295 7.51 -13.98 -1.79
N LYS A 296 6.72 -15.04 -1.82
CA LYS A 296 6.96 -16.19 -2.69
C LYS A 296 5.69 -16.50 -3.48
N LEU A 297 5.86 -16.95 -4.71
CA LEU A 297 4.79 -17.40 -5.59
C LEU A 297 5.14 -18.80 -6.10
N HIS A 298 4.14 -19.63 -6.34
CA HIS A 298 4.32 -21.00 -6.81
C HIS A 298 3.58 -21.23 -8.14
N PRO A 299 4.02 -20.57 -9.25
CA PRO A 299 3.38 -20.75 -10.53
C PRO A 299 3.65 -22.16 -11.07
N GLU A 300 2.59 -22.84 -11.54
CA GLU A 300 2.73 -24.12 -12.21
C GLU A 300 2.75 -23.92 -13.72
N PRO A 301 3.74 -24.46 -14.41
CA PRO A 301 3.79 -24.35 -15.87
C PRO A 301 2.66 -25.17 -16.51
N TYR A 302 1.89 -24.54 -17.40
CA TYR A 302 0.91 -25.23 -18.18
C TYR A 302 1.58 -26.10 -19.27
N PHE A 303 1.01 -27.27 -19.57
CA PHE A 303 1.62 -28.25 -20.49
C PHE A 303 1.59 -27.81 -21.96
N ARG A 304 0.67 -26.91 -22.35
CA ARG A 304 0.60 -26.32 -23.70
C ARG A 304 1.14 -24.89 -23.70
N GLN A 305 1.53 -24.42 -24.90
CA GLN A 305 1.98 -23.04 -25.08
C GLN A 305 0.82 -22.05 -24.96
N ASN A 306 -0.34 -22.36 -25.57
CA ASN A 306 -1.53 -21.50 -25.53
C ASN A 306 -2.44 -21.91 -24.37
N LEU A 307 -2.78 -20.96 -23.51
CA LEU A 307 -3.71 -21.14 -22.39
C LEU A 307 -5.12 -20.67 -22.76
N LEU A 308 -5.20 -19.53 -23.47
CA LEU A 308 -6.47 -18.91 -23.85
C LEU A 308 -6.35 -18.35 -25.27
N LEU A 309 -7.44 -18.50 -26.03
CA LEU A 309 -7.64 -17.87 -27.34
C LEU A 309 -9.02 -17.21 -27.35
N SER A 310 -9.06 -15.93 -27.65
CA SER A 310 -10.28 -15.17 -27.89
C SER A 310 -10.23 -14.59 -29.29
N LYS A 311 -11.31 -14.76 -30.07
CA LYS A 311 -11.47 -14.18 -31.42
C LYS A 311 -12.86 -13.56 -31.52
N ASP A 312 -12.88 -12.27 -31.82
CA ASP A 312 -14.09 -11.46 -32.02
C ASP A 312 -15.16 -11.66 -30.94
N LEU A 313 -14.68 -11.80 -29.68
CA LEU A 313 -15.53 -12.06 -28.54
C LEU A 313 -16.31 -10.81 -28.15
N SER A 314 -17.65 -10.96 -28.10
CA SER A 314 -18.55 -9.90 -27.60
C SER A 314 -19.37 -10.42 -26.43
N ILE A 315 -19.52 -9.58 -25.38
CA ILE A 315 -20.13 -9.94 -24.11
C ILE A 315 -21.43 -9.16 -23.90
N PHE A 316 -22.48 -9.85 -23.44
CA PHE A 316 -23.81 -9.29 -23.30
C PHE A 316 -24.38 -9.50 -21.90
N TYR A 317 -25.17 -8.51 -21.44
CA TYR A 317 -26.09 -8.62 -20.30
C TYR A 317 -27.49 -8.26 -20.80
N GLY A 318 -28.37 -9.27 -20.97
CA GLY A 318 -29.61 -9.11 -21.70
C GLY A 318 -29.32 -8.62 -23.11
N ASP A 319 -29.98 -7.56 -23.57
CA ASP A 319 -29.78 -6.97 -24.89
C ASP A 319 -28.60 -5.98 -24.96
N ARG A 320 -27.98 -5.67 -23.82
CA ARG A 320 -26.88 -4.70 -23.78
C ARG A 320 -25.54 -5.37 -24.06
N CYS A 321 -24.88 -4.97 -25.15
CA CYS A 321 -23.49 -5.29 -25.41
C CYS A 321 -22.57 -4.44 -24.50
N VAL A 322 -21.77 -5.09 -23.66
CA VAL A 322 -20.84 -4.42 -22.73
C VAL A 322 -19.41 -4.41 -23.20
N ALA A 323 -19.04 -5.34 -24.09
CA ALA A 323 -17.73 -5.40 -24.73
C ALA A 323 -17.86 -6.06 -26.10
N ASN A 324 -17.12 -5.59 -27.10
CA ASN A 324 -17.23 -6.07 -28.46
C ASN A 324 -15.86 -6.28 -29.11
N GLY A 325 -15.73 -7.34 -29.95
CA GLY A 325 -14.57 -7.55 -30.80
C GLY A 325 -13.26 -7.85 -30.06
N ILE A 326 -13.32 -8.46 -28.88
CA ILE A 326 -12.13 -8.76 -28.08
C ILE A 326 -11.38 -9.95 -28.70
N SER A 327 -10.18 -9.69 -29.18
CA SER A 327 -9.32 -10.73 -29.77
C SER A 327 -7.91 -10.68 -29.14
N PHE A 328 -7.52 -11.76 -28.48
CA PHE A 328 -6.17 -11.92 -27.92
C PHE A 328 -5.82 -13.40 -27.73
N THR A 329 -4.53 -13.67 -27.60
CA THR A 329 -4.00 -14.99 -27.28
C THR A 329 -3.09 -14.88 -26.07
N LEU A 330 -3.36 -15.68 -25.03
CA LEU A 330 -2.53 -15.76 -23.84
C LEU A 330 -1.66 -17.01 -23.90
N ASN A 331 -0.36 -16.81 -24.00
CA ASN A 331 0.64 -17.88 -24.01
C ASN A 331 1.26 -18.04 -22.61
N ARG A 332 1.90 -19.18 -22.39
CA ARG A 332 2.65 -19.43 -21.16
C ARG A 332 3.74 -18.39 -20.98
N GLY A 333 3.75 -17.77 -19.79
CA GLY A 333 4.68 -16.68 -19.41
C GLY A 333 4.24 -15.29 -19.85
N ASP A 334 3.13 -15.17 -20.61
CA ASP A 334 2.56 -13.86 -20.93
C ASP A 334 1.94 -13.21 -19.69
N ARG A 335 2.11 -11.92 -19.55
CA ARG A 335 1.41 -11.07 -18.59
C ARG A 335 0.65 -10.02 -19.37
N ILE A 336 -0.67 -10.26 -19.54
CA ILE A 336 -1.52 -9.40 -20.35
C ILE A 336 -2.27 -8.43 -19.45
N ALA A 337 -2.09 -7.14 -19.66
CA ALA A 337 -2.90 -6.10 -19.04
C ALA A 337 -4.14 -5.82 -19.90
N LEU A 338 -5.32 -5.86 -19.29
CA LEU A 338 -6.58 -5.42 -19.89
C LEU A 338 -6.81 -3.95 -19.55
N VAL A 339 -6.81 -3.09 -20.55
CA VAL A 339 -6.94 -1.64 -20.41
C VAL A 339 -8.17 -1.13 -21.15
N GLY A 340 -8.91 -0.20 -20.57
CA GLY A 340 -10.09 0.41 -21.17
C GLY A 340 -10.86 1.24 -20.14
N ARG A 341 -11.83 2.02 -20.64
CA ARG A 341 -12.67 2.91 -19.79
C ARG A 341 -13.47 2.11 -18.76
N ASN A 342 -13.89 2.77 -17.68
CA ASN A 342 -14.77 2.13 -16.72
C ASN A 342 -16.09 1.71 -17.38
N GLY A 343 -16.57 0.50 -17.05
CA GLY A 343 -17.77 -0.07 -17.63
C GLY A 343 -17.63 -0.69 -19.03
N CYS A 344 -16.42 -0.75 -19.61
CA CYS A 344 -16.20 -1.40 -20.92
C CYS A 344 -16.10 -2.93 -20.90
N GLY A 345 -16.53 -3.59 -19.81
CA GLY A 345 -16.63 -5.04 -19.74
C GLY A 345 -15.37 -5.79 -19.33
N LYS A 346 -14.32 -5.13 -18.79
CA LYS A 346 -13.08 -5.79 -18.30
C LYS A 346 -13.36 -6.90 -17.30
N SER A 347 -14.04 -6.57 -16.20
CA SER A 347 -14.40 -7.54 -15.17
C SER A 347 -15.38 -8.62 -15.67
N SER A 348 -16.24 -8.29 -16.63
CA SER A 348 -17.13 -9.28 -17.27
C SER A 348 -16.35 -10.31 -18.07
N LEU A 349 -15.31 -9.88 -18.79
CA LEU A 349 -14.39 -10.79 -19.47
C LEU A 349 -13.68 -11.70 -18.47
N LEU A 350 -13.15 -11.16 -17.38
CA LEU A 350 -12.48 -11.97 -16.35
C LEU A 350 -13.44 -13.00 -15.73
N LYS A 351 -14.68 -12.59 -15.42
CA LYS A 351 -15.72 -13.49 -14.91
C LYS A 351 -16.09 -14.60 -15.90
N LEU A 352 -16.17 -14.28 -17.18
CA LEU A 352 -16.40 -15.30 -18.24
C LEU A 352 -15.25 -16.31 -18.29
N LEU A 353 -13.99 -15.86 -18.18
CA LEU A 353 -12.80 -16.71 -18.20
C LEU A 353 -12.69 -17.67 -17.01
N ILE A 354 -13.25 -17.30 -15.86
CA ILE A 354 -13.33 -18.19 -14.69
C ILE A 354 -14.56 -19.10 -14.70
N GLY A 355 -15.33 -19.12 -15.80
CA GLY A 355 -16.44 -20.03 -16.03
C GLY A 355 -17.81 -19.52 -15.54
N GLN A 356 -17.97 -18.23 -15.24
CA GLN A 356 -19.30 -17.70 -14.94
C GLN A 356 -20.17 -17.69 -16.21
N PRO A 357 -21.46 -18.07 -16.12
CA PRO A 357 -22.36 -18.12 -17.26
C PRO A 357 -22.75 -16.71 -17.73
N ILE A 358 -21.97 -16.15 -18.64
CA ILE A 358 -22.22 -14.82 -19.24
C ILE A 358 -22.45 -15.01 -20.72
N ALA A 359 -23.53 -14.40 -21.25
CA ALA A 359 -23.87 -14.48 -22.67
C ALA A 359 -22.77 -13.81 -23.51
N HIS A 360 -22.29 -14.52 -24.52
CA HIS A 360 -21.24 -14.04 -25.41
C HIS A 360 -21.39 -14.60 -26.82
N THR A 361 -20.79 -13.91 -27.78
CA THR A 361 -20.62 -14.36 -29.17
C THR A 361 -19.15 -14.32 -29.53
N GLY A 362 -18.77 -14.94 -30.63
CA GLY A 362 -17.37 -15.12 -31.02
C GLY A 362 -16.79 -16.44 -30.52
N THR A 363 -15.48 -16.58 -30.61
CA THR A 363 -14.78 -17.82 -30.21
C THR A 363 -13.98 -17.58 -28.94
N LEU A 364 -14.21 -18.42 -27.92
CA LEU A 364 -13.43 -18.47 -26.70
C LEU A 364 -12.97 -19.92 -26.46
N GLU A 365 -11.67 -20.15 -26.57
CA GLU A 365 -11.05 -21.44 -26.26
C GLU A 365 -10.24 -21.31 -24.96
N ILE A 366 -10.57 -22.12 -23.96
CA ILE A 366 -9.88 -22.21 -22.70
C ILE A 366 -9.17 -23.55 -22.61
N GLY A 367 -7.91 -23.54 -22.20
CA GLY A 367 -7.11 -24.74 -22.05
C GLY A 367 -7.75 -25.75 -21.09
N SER A 368 -7.72 -27.04 -21.44
CA SER A 368 -8.26 -28.10 -20.57
C SER A 368 -7.43 -28.26 -19.30
N ARG A 369 -8.08 -28.46 -18.14
CA ARG A 369 -7.42 -28.64 -16.81
C ARG A 369 -6.56 -27.42 -16.40
N LEU A 370 -6.98 -26.22 -16.80
CA LEU A 370 -6.31 -25.00 -16.41
C LEU A 370 -6.67 -24.67 -14.95
N THR A 371 -5.68 -24.64 -14.08
CA THR A 371 -5.83 -24.14 -12.70
C THR A 371 -5.71 -22.62 -12.68
N VAL A 372 -6.76 -21.95 -12.23
CA VAL A 372 -6.85 -20.48 -12.20
C VAL A 372 -6.90 -19.99 -10.77
N SER A 373 -6.02 -19.05 -10.43
CA SER A 373 -6.11 -18.27 -9.19
C SER A 373 -6.71 -16.92 -9.49
N TYR A 374 -7.83 -16.59 -8.85
CA TYR A 374 -8.60 -15.37 -9.14
C TYR A 374 -8.66 -14.43 -7.94
N VAL A 375 -8.32 -13.16 -8.18
CA VAL A 375 -8.52 -12.05 -7.23
C VAL A 375 -9.64 -11.17 -7.77
N PRO A 376 -10.84 -11.19 -7.18
CA PRO A 376 -11.97 -10.36 -7.61
C PRO A 376 -11.81 -8.89 -7.20
N GLN A 377 -12.54 -8.02 -7.90
CA GLN A 377 -12.70 -6.61 -7.51
C GLN A 377 -13.61 -6.49 -6.27
N ASP A 378 -14.75 -7.21 -6.26
CA ASP A 378 -15.68 -7.24 -5.13
C ASP A 378 -15.12 -8.08 -3.97
N MET A 379 -15.22 -7.53 -2.77
CA MET A 379 -14.73 -8.12 -1.52
C MET A 379 -15.83 -8.24 -0.47
N SER A 380 -17.09 -7.98 -0.83
CA SER A 380 -18.24 -7.97 0.09
C SER A 380 -18.53 -9.34 0.71
N PHE A 381 -18.14 -10.43 0.04
CA PHE A 381 -18.33 -11.79 0.50
C PHE A 381 -17.39 -12.22 1.64
N LEU A 382 -16.33 -11.44 1.92
CA LEU A 382 -15.37 -11.77 2.98
C LEU A 382 -15.99 -11.55 4.35
N SER A 383 -16.20 -12.65 5.08
CA SER A 383 -16.72 -12.71 6.45
C SER A 383 -16.11 -13.90 7.19
N GLY A 384 -16.26 -13.95 8.51
CA GLY A 384 -15.72 -15.02 9.34
C GLY A 384 -14.23 -14.87 9.64
N SER A 385 -13.62 -15.94 10.17
CA SER A 385 -12.21 -15.93 10.55
C SER A 385 -11.28 -16.13 9.35
N ALA A 386 -10.06 -15.58 9.43
CA ALA A 386 -9.03 -15.80 8.41
C ALA A 386 -8.61 -17.29 8.33
N ASP A 387 -8.77 -18.06 9.40
CA ASP A 387 -8.43 -19.47 9.45
C ASP A 387 -9.46 -20.32 8.71
N ASP A 388 -10.75 -20.05 8.91
CA ASP A 388 -11.84 -20.72 8.19
C ASP A 388 -11.75 -20.44 6.69
N PHE A 389 -11.49 -19.18 6.32
CA PHE A 389 -11.30 -18.79 4.93
C PHE A 389 -10.12 -19.52 4.25
N ALA A 390 -9.01 -19.70 4.98
CA ALA A 390 -7.87 -20.46 4.47
C ALA A 390 -8.22 -21.95 4.28
N ALA A 391 -8.98 -22.54 5.21
CA ALA A 391 -9.44 -23.92 5.13
C ALA A 391 -10.43 -24.12 3.95
N GLU A 392 -11.42 -23.24 3.79
CA GLU A 392 -12.36 -23.24 2.66
C GLU A 392 -11.67 -23.05 1.29
N SER A 393 -10.58 -22.28 1.29
CA SER A 393 -9.77 -22.04 0.08
C SER A 393 -8.75 -23.15 -0.20
N GLU A 394 -8.70 -24.20 0.61
CA GLU A 394 -7.77 -25.34 0.51
C GLU A 394 -6.28 -24.91 0.47
N ILE A 395 -5.92 -23.89 1.25
CA ILE A 395 -4.55 -23.37 1.33
C ILE A 395 -3.91 -23.60 2.70
N ASP A 396 -2.57 -23.65 2.74
CA ASP A 396 -1.82 -23.78 3.99
C ASP A 396 -1.99 -22.53 4.87
N ILE A 397 -2.60 -22.71 6.04
CA ILE A 397 -2.89 -21.63 7.01
C ILE A 397 -1.61 -20.95 7.48
N THR A 398 -0.52 -21.71 7.67
CA THR A 398 0.76 -21.18 8.14
C THR A 398 1.40 -20.28 7.08
N LEU A 399 1.41 -20.74 5.83
CA LEU A 399 1.89 -19.96 4.68
C LEU A 399 1.03 -18.72 4.48
N PHE A 400 -0.29 -18.85 4.54
CA PHE A 400 -1.24 -17.74 4.40
C PHE A 400 -1.00 -16.65 5.45
N LYS A 401 -0.92 -17.01 6.74
CA LYS A 401 -0.60 -16.06 7.81
C LYS A 401 0.79 -15.44 7.66
N THR A 402 1.75 -16.21 7.15
CA THR A 402 3.11 -15.71 6.90
C THR A 402 3.09 -14.66 5.80
N ILE A 403 2.38 -14.89 4.68
CA ILE A 403 2.24 -13.90 3.60
C ILE A 403 1.51 -12.65 4.09
N LEU A 404 0.44 -12.80 4.86
CA LEU A 404 -0.27 -11.67 5.44
C LEU A 404 0.62 -10.81 6.34
N ARG A 405 1.48 -11.43 7.19
CA ARG A 405 2.46 -10.69 8.00
C ARG A 405 3.46 -9.92 7.13
N LYS A 406 3.94 -10.52 6.05
CA LYS A 406 4.82 -9.85 5.08
C LYS A 406 4.15 -8.67 4.38
N LEU A 407 2.83 -8.71 4.25
CA LEU A 407 1.99 -7.61 3.77
C LEU A 407 1.56 -6.65 4.91
N ASP A 408 2.28 -6.66 6.05
CA ASP A 408 2.05 -5.78 7.21
C ASP A 408 0.70 -6.01 7.92
N PHE A 409 0.29 -7.29 8.03
CA PHE A 409 -0.89 -7.67 8.81
C PHE A 409 -0.51 -7.89 10.27
N LYS A 410 -1.05 -7.11 11.19
CA LYS A 410 -0.74 -7.21 12.63
C LYS A 410 -1.37 -8.46 13.26
N ARG A 411 -0.73 -9.01 14.31
CA ARG A 411 -1.24 -10.20 15.02
C ARG A 411 -2.66 -10.02 15.56
N THR A 412 -3.00 -8.84 16.03
CA THR A 412 -4.34 -8.50 16.54
C THR A 412 -5.44 -8.53 15.47
N GLN A 413 -5.08 -8.47 14.18
CA GLN A 413 -6.04 -8.53 13.08
C GLN A 413 -6.50 -9.96 12.79
N PHE A 414 -5.67 -10.97 13.08
CA PHE A 414 -6.05 -12.38 12.87
C PHE A 414 -7.18 -12.89 13.78
N THR A 415 -7.49 -12.18 14.86
CA THR A 415 -8.58 -12.53 15.80
C THR A 415 -9.90 -11.84 15.48
N LYS A 416 -9.91 -10.93 14.49
CA LYS A 416 -11.09 -10.19 14.07
C LYS A 416 -11.83 -10.89 12.94
N ASP A 417 -13.13 -10.67 12.86
CA ASP A 417 -13.93 -11.08 11.70
C ASP A 417 -13.52 -10.28 10.45
N MET A 418 -13.42 -10.95 9.29
CA MET A 418 -13.03 -10.31 8.04
C MET A 418 -14.06 -9.29 7.53
N SER A 419 -15.32 -9.36 7.99
CA SER A 419 -16.33 -8.33 7.68
C SER A 419 -15.92 -6.95 8.19
N GLU A 420 -15.22 -6.91 9.35
CA GLU A 420 -14.71 -5.68 9.99
C GLU A 420 -13.43 -5.13 9.36
N PHE A 421 -12.84 -5.87 8.42
CA PHE A 421 -11.60 -5.44 7.78
C PHE A 421 -11.80 -4.25 6.87
N SER A 422 -10.83 -3.33 6.88
CA SER A 422 -10.77 -2.27 5.89
C SER A 422 -10.63 -2.84 4.47
N MET A 423 -11.01 -2.08 3.46
CA MET A 423 -10.89 -2.50 2.05
C MET A 423 -9.47 -2.95 1.69
N GLY A 424 -8.46 -2.25 2.18
CA GLY A 424 -7.06 -2.64 1.98
C GLY A 424 -6.69 -3.96 2.67
N GLN A 425 -7.22 -4.22 3.87
CA GLN A 425 -7.02 -5.49 4.56
C GLN A 425 -7.70 -6.64 3.82
N LYS A 426 -8.96 -6.46 3.37
CA LYS A 426 -9.68 -7.44 2.56
C LYS A 426 -8.93 -7.77 1.27
N LYS A 427 -8.37 -6.76 0.60
CA LYS A 427 -7.57 -6.95 -0.62
C LYS A 427 -6.28 -7.74 -0.34
N LYS A 428 -5.59 -7.44 0.77
CA LYS A 428 -4.40 -8.20 1.20
C LYS A 428 -4.73 -9.68 1.48
N VAL A 429 -5.90 -9.97 2.06
CA VAL A 429 -6.39 -11.35 2.28
C VAL A 429 -6.55 -12.08 0.95
N LEU A 430 -7.21 -11.48 -0.04
CA LEU A 430 -7.40 -12.10 -1.35
C LEU A 430 -6.08 -12.30 -2.12
N LEU A 431 -5.18 -11.33 -2.03
CA LEU A 431 -3.84 -11.46 -2.60
C LEU A 431 -3.05 -12.58 -1.92
N ALA A 432 -3.06 -12.63 -0.59
CA ALA A 432 -2.39 -13.68 0.17
C ALA A 432 -2.93 -15.08 -0.20
N ARG A 433 -4.26 -15.23 -0.36
CA ARG A 433 -4.86 -16.46 -0.87
C ARG A 433 -4.31 -16.81 -2.24
N SER A 434 -4.32 -15.86 -3.18
CA SER A 434 -3.81 -16.08 -4.54
C SER A 434 -2.32 -16.47 -4.56
N LEU A 435 -1.51 -15.87 -3.69
CA LEU A 435 -0.08 -16.17 -3.57
C LEU A 435 0.18 -17.56 -2.94
N CYS A 436 -0.73 -18.08 -2.12
CA CYS A 436 -0.66 -19.45 -1.59
C CYS A 436 -1.03 -20.51 -2.64
N GLN A 437 -1.88 -20.16 -3.60
CA GLN A 437 -2.40 -21.09 -4.60
C GLN A 437 -1.35 -21.43 -5.65
N ARG A 438 -1.26 -22.72 -5.99
CA ARG A 438 -0.52 -23.19 -7.15
C ARG A 438 -1.44 -23.10 -8.37
N ALA A 439 -1.08 -22.27 -9.33
CA ALA A 439 -1.92 -22.03 -10.51
C ALA A 439 -1.10 -21.94 -11.80
N ASN A 440 -1.75 -22.33 -12.90
CA ASN A 440 -1.19 -22.14 -14.23
C ASN A 440 -1.45 -20.71 -14.76
N LEU A 441 -2.54 -20.09 -14.29
CA LEU A 441 -2.98 -18.75 -14.69
C LEU A 441 -3.44 -17.96 -13.46
N TYR A 442 -2.90 -16.75 -13.30
CA TYR A 442 -3.34 -15.78 -12.32
C TYR A 442 -4.22 -14.73 -12.99
N ILE A 443 -5.46 -14.60 -12.56
CA ILE A 443 -6.41 -13.60 -13.04
C ILE A 443 -6.68 -12.62 -11.91
N TRP A 444 -6.26 -11.36 -12.08
CA TRP A 444 -6.38 -10.34 -11.04
C TRP A 444 -7.20 -9.14 -11.54
N ASP A 445 -8.27 -8.82 -10.82
CA ASP A 445 -9.14 -7.67 -11.10
C ASP A 445 -8.88 -6.54 -10.11
N GLU A 446 -8.16 -5.51 -10.56
CA GLU A 446 -7.72 -4.35 -9.79
C GLU A 446 -7.03 -4.76 -8.47
N PRO A 447 -5.97 -5.57 -8.51
CA PRO A 447 -5.34 -6.14 -7.31
C PRO A 447 -4.70 -5.08 -6.41
N LEU A 448 -4.29 -3.94 -6.96
CA LEU A 448 -3.54 -2.91 -6.24
C LEU A 448 -4.43 -1.82 -5.63
N ASN A 449 -5.73 -1.81 -5.90
CA ASN A 449 -6.63 -0.86 -5.27
C ASN A 449 -6.61 -1.04 -3.75
N TYR A 450 -6.52 0.08 -3.00
CA TYR A 450 -6.41 0.13 -1.54
C TYR A 450 -5.13 -0.49 -0.95
N ILE A 451 -4.16 -0.88 -1.78
CA ILE A 451 -2.87 -1.42 -1.34
C ILE A 451 -1.84 -0.29 -1.28
N ASP A 452 -1.12 -0.20 -0.16
CA ASP A 452 -0.09 0.81 0.02
C ASP A 452 1.10 0.62 -0.94
N VAL A 453 1.80 1.72 -1.20
CA VAL A 453 2.88 1.78 -2.20
C VAL A 453 3.99 0.76 -1.93
N ILE A 454 4.31 0.49 -0.65
CA ILE A 454 5.38 -0.45 -0.29
C ILE A 454 4.94 -1.88 -0.59
N SER A 455 3.70 -2.25 -0.20
CA SER A 455 3.13 -3.57 -0.54
C SER A 455 2.98 -3.75 -2.06
N ARG A 456 2.68 -2.67 -2.82
CA ARG A 456 2.68 -2.72 -4.30
C ARG A 456 4.06 -3.07 -4.85
N LEU A 457 5.12 -2.41 -4.38
CA LEU A 457 6.50 -2.71 -4.80
C LEU A 457 6.90 -4.16 -4.50
N GLN A 458 6.48 -4.71 -3.35
CA GLN A 458 6.72 -6.12 -3.02
C GLN A 458 6.03 -7.06 -4.03
N ILE A 459 4.78 -6.75 -4.42
CA ILE A 459 4.01 -7.54 -5.40
C ILE A 459 4.65 -7.43 -6.78
N GLU A 460 5.07 -6.25 -7.21
CA GLU A 460 5.79 -6.04 -8.48
C GLU A 460 7.08 -6.85 -8.54
N THR A 461 7.91 -6.73 -7.51
CA THR A 461 9.17 -7.48 -7.40
C THR A 461 8.91 -8.99 -7.50
N LEU A 462 7.87 -9.48 -6.82
CA LEU A 462 7.45 -10.88 -6.88
C LEU A 462 7.08 -11.30 -8.31
N ILE A 463 6.25 -10.52 -9.01
CA ILE A 463 5.81 -10.85 -10.37
C ILE A 463 6.98 -10.84 -11.35
N LEU A 464 7.91 -9.89 -11.21
CA LEU A 464 9.12 -9.80 -12.05
C LEU A 464 10.09 -10.95 -11.79
N GLU A 465 10.19 -11.42 -10.54
CA GLU A 465 11.06 -12.54 -10.15
C GLU A 465 10.50 -13.89 -10.67
N TYR A 466 9.22 -14.17 -10.42
CA TYR A 466 8.60 -15.46 -10.73
C TYR A 466 8.01 -15.57 -12.13
N LYS A 467 7.77 -14.43 -12.81
CA LYS A 467 7.22 -14.33 -14.16
C LYS A 467 6.01 -15.25 -14.41
N PRO A 468 4.97 -15.20 -13.56
CA PRO A 468 3.79 -16.05 -13.74
C PRO A 468 3.05 -15.72 -15.03
N THR A 469 2.30 -16.69 -15.57
CA THR A 469 1.32 -16.40 -16.62
C THR A 469 0.13 -15.70 -15.97
N MET A 470 -0.20 -14.48 -16.43
CA MET A 470 -1.29 -13.73 -15.79
C MET A 470 -2.07 -12.85 -16.76
N LEU A 471 -3.32 -12.63 -16.40
CA LEU A 471 -4.23 -11.68 -17.02
C LEU A 471 -4.72 -10.74 -15.91
N PHE A 472 -4.57 -9.44 -16.08
CA PHE A 472 -4.92 -8.50 -15.03
C PHE A 472 -5.53 -7.21 -15.56
N VAL A 473 -6.37 -6.61 -14.73
CA VAL A 473 -6.91 -5.25 -14.91
C VAL A 473 -6.23 -4.35 -13.91
N GLU A 474 -5.60 -3.29 -14.37
CA GLU A 474 -5.03 -2.26 -13.52
C GLU A 474 -5.10 -0.88 -14.16
N HIS A 475 -5.16 0.14 -13.30
CA HIS A 475 -5.19 1.55 -13.67
C HIS A 475 -3.91 2.30 -13.28
N ASP A 476 -2.93 1.63 -12.67
CA ASP A 476 -1.60 2.16 -12.37
C ASP A 476 -0.71 2.00 -13.62
N GLU A 477 -0.38 3.13 -14.28
CA GLU A 477 0.44 3.11 -15.50
C GLU A 477 1.84 2.55 -15.27
N ALA A 478 2.46 2.86 -14.12
CA ALA A 478 3.79 2.37 -13.81
C ALA A 478 3.76 0.84 -13.68
N PHE A 479 2.79 0.30 -12.95
CA PHE A 479 2.62 -1.14 -12.82
C PHE A 479 2.37 -1.84 -14.16
N VAL A 480 1.49 -1.27 -14.99
CA VAL A 480 1.20 -1.85 -16.31
C VAL A 480 2.46 -1.86 -17.18
N ASN A 481 3.22 -0.77 -17.21
CA ASN A 481 4.45 -0.67 -18.01
C ASN A 481 5.56 -1.60 -17.54
N ASP A 482 5.71 -1.78 -16.22
CA ASP A 482 6.77 -2.61 -15.63
C ASP A 482 6.44 -4.11 -15.72
N ILE A 483 5.17 -4.49 -15.61
CA ILE A 483 4.75 -5.88 -15.47
C ILE A 483 4.26 -6.49 -16.78
N ALA A 484 3.48 -5.74 -17.57
CA ALA A 484 2.82 -6.31 -18.76
C ALA A 484 3.82 -6.66 -19.87
N THR A 485 3.68 -7.87 -20.42
CA THR A 485 4.36 -8.26 -21.69
C THR A 485 3.53 -7.86 -22.90
N LYS A 486 2.21 -7.75 -22.72
CA LYS A 486 1.25 -7.35 -23.76
C LYS A 486 0.13 -6.52 -23.13
N VAL A 487 -0.42 -5.60 -23.90
CA VAL A 487 -1.59 -4.80 -23.51
C VAL A 487 -2.74 -5.08 -24.46
N CYS A 488 -3.88 -5.50 -23.91
CA CYS A 488 -5.13 -5.67 -24.66
C CYS A 488 -6.07 -4.52 -24.32
N ARG A 489 -6.42 -3.72 -25.31
CA ARG A 489 -7.36 -2.60 -25.15
C ARG A 489 -8.77 -3.06 -25.46
N ILE A 490 -9.67 -2.86 -24.50
CA ILE A 490 -11.09 -3.12 -24.64
C ILE A 490 -11.78 -1.77 -24.88
N SER A 491 -12.45 -1.64 -26.04
CA SER A 491 -13.24 -0.46 -26.39
C SER A 491 -14.72 -0.82 -26.46
N LEU A 492 -15.58 0.08 -25.98
CA LEU A 492 -16.99 0.09 -26.36
C LEU A 492 -17.05 0.65 -27.78
N ASN A 493 -17.49 -0.13 -28.75
CA ASN A 493 -17.98 0.50 -29.98
C ASN A 493 -19.29 1.24 -29.63
N GLN A 494 -19.26 2.55 -29.84
CA GLN A 494 -20.43 3.42 -29.75
C GLN A 494 -21.53 2.98 -30.72
#